data_13a6bcc201e6df510bfb072600e87b6e
#
_entry.id   13a6bcc201e6df510bfb072600e87b6e
#
_cell.length_a   1.000
_cell.length_b   1.000
_cell.length_c   1.000
_cell.angle_alpha   90.00
_cell.angle_beta   90.00
_cell.angle_gamma   90.00
#
_symmetry.space_group_name_H-M   'P 1'
#
loop_
_entity.id
_entity.type
_entity.pdbx_description
1 polymer ?
#
loop_
_entity_poly.entity_id
_entity_poly.type
_entity_poly.pdbx_seq_one_letter_code
_entity_poly.pdbx_strand_id
1 'polypeptide(L)'
;NEITDQAGQTIIIRIYNKDMTKNILFIMFDQLRFDYLSCAGHKTLETPNIDRLASMGVRFSNCYVQSPVCGASRMSTYTGRYVSSHGAAWNNVPLKVGELTLGDHLRKAGMDCWLIGKTHMKVDADGMKRLGLAPDSVIGARVSEAGFDVWLRDDGLWAYGPDGFYDDKVSPYNNFLKSQGYEGENPWADFANAGVDEDDQMTSGWFMKHAGTAANIREEDSETPWLTSEAMKFIDAQDDKPWLCHLSYIKPHWPYIVPAPYNDMYTAADVPDAIRAEGERDDPHPVYKAFMENAIGQSFSRDEVRKTVIPAYMGLIKQCDDQMGRLFKYLEDSGQMENTIIVLTSDHGDYLGDHWLGEKDLFHAQSVKVPLVVYDPSSEADATRGTVSNALVEAIDLTASFVEHASGEVPDHILEGKSLWPIIHGKVVEQPREFVVSEYDYSQQQMAKTLGVSIRDARLFMVADKRWKFMHAEGGFRPMLFDLENDPNELNDLGGRSTHQDIIEMMYQRLAQWGRRMAQRTTIEDKSIQKMFEMDSDVGIMLGVYDDADVSDLAAGFYRGTAKGRYLK
;
A
#
# COMPACT_ATOMS: atom_id res chain seq x y z
N ASN A 1 2.46 32.04 -15.32
CA ASN A 1 2.87 33.44 -15.60
C ASN A 1 4.37 33.55 -15.39
N GLU A 2 5.07 34.03 -16.39
CA GLU A 2 6.49 34.37 -16.30
C GLU A 2 6.61 35.75 -15.65
N ILE A 3 7.30 35.84 -14.53
CA ILE A 3 7.66 37.12 -13.90
C ILE A 3 9.17 37.19 -13.90
N THR A 4 9.70 38.22 -14.53
CA THR A 4 11.17 38.48 -14.55
C THR A 4 11.47 39.39 -13.35
N ASP A 5 12.40 38.96 -12.50
CA ASP A 5 12.85 39.78 -11.37
C ASP A 5 13.76 40.93 -11.81
N GLN A 6 14.11 41.82 -10.89
CA GLN A 6 14.96 42.98 -11.18
C GLN A 6 16.41 42.60 -11.57
N ALA A 7 16.78 41.31 -11.44
CA ALA A 7 18.07 40.77 -11.85
C ALA A 7 18.01 40.04 -13.22
N GLY A 8 16.85 40.06 -13.91
CA GLY A 8 16.68 39.47 -15.24
C GLY A 8 16.49 37.95 -15.22
N GLN A 9 16.22 37.34 -14.07
CA GLN A 9 15.89 35.91 -13.96
C GLN A 9 14.39 35.69 -14.15
N THR A 10 14.01 34.82 -15.10
CA THR A 10 12.64 34.44 -15.34
C THR A 10 12.20 33.44 -14.27
N ILE A 11 11.40 33.89 -13.32
CA ILE A 11 10.75 33.03 -12.33
C ILE A 11 9.46 32.51 -12.98
N ILE A 12 9.44 31.24 -13.36
CA ILE A 12 8.22 30.56 -13.77
C ILE A 12 7.40 30.27 -12.50
N ILE A 13 6.56 31.22 -12.12
CA ILE A 13 5.52 30.94 -11.13
C ILE A 13 4.47 30.07 -11.84
N ARG A 14 4.56 28.76 -11.70
CA ARG A 14 3.41 27.88 -11.94
C ARG A 14 2.33 28.28 -10.92
N ILE A 15 1.41 29.13 -11.32
CA ILE A 15 0.16 29.30 -10.57
C ILE A 15 -0.55 27.96 -10.75
N TYR A 16 -0.49 27.14 -9.73
CA TYR A 16 -1.32 25.95 -9.61
C TYR A 16 -2.76 26.48 -9.58
N ASN A 17 -3.48 26.20 -10.64
CA ASN A 17 -4.88 26.64 -10.75
C ASN A 17 -5.68 25.72 -9.83
N LYS A 18 -5.99 26.17 -8.62
CA LYS A 18 -6.74 25.44 -7.60
C LYS A 18 -8.09 24.92 -8.12
N ASP A 19 -8.62 25.58 -9.14
CA ASP A 19 -9.90 25.24 -9.80
C ASP A 19 -9.78 24.03 -10.76
N MET A 20 -8.60 23.40 -10.88
CA MET A 20 -8.31 22.28 -11.79
C MET A 20 -7.86 21.00 -11.06
N THR A 21 -7.67 21.03 -9.74
CA THR A 21 -7.26 19.85 -8.97
C THR A 21 -8.44 18.90 -8.80
N LYS A 22 -8.37 17.73 -9.44
CA LYS A 22 -9.44 16.73 -9.36
C LYS A 22 -9.45 16.01 -8.02
N ASN A 23 -10.60 15.50 -7.65
CA ASN A 23 -10.75 14.57 -6.53
C ASN A 23 -10.00 13.26 -6.79
N ILE A 24 -9.69 12.54 -5.74
CA ILE A 24 -9.06 11.22 -5.83
C ILE A 24 -9.89 10.21 -5.03
N LEU A 25 -10.41 9.21 -5.71
CA LEU A 25 -11.00 8.03 -5.09
C LEU A 25 -9.96 6.91 -5.08
N PHE A 26 -9.35 6.70 -3.93
CA PHE A 26 -8.32 5.69 -3.72
C PHE A 26 -8.95 4.42 -3.13
N ILE A 27 -9.20 3.43 -3.98
CA ILE A 27 -9.82 2.15 -3.65
C ILE A 27 -8.74 1.11 -3.38
N MET A 28 -8.77 0.50 -2.21
CA MET A 28 -7.88 -0.59 -1.84
C MET A 28 -8.69 -1.78 -1.33
N PHE A 29 -8.47 -2.94 -1.92
CA PHE A 29 -8.96 -4.22 -1.41
C PHE A 29 -7.91 -4.86 -0.51
N ASP A 30 -8.34 -5.63 0.49
CA ASP A 30 -7.43 -6.42 1.30
C ASP A 30 -7.27 -7.80 0.70
N GLN A 31 -6.04 -8.22 0.44
CA GLN A 31 -5.70 -9.58 0.02
C GLN A 31 -6.20 -9.96 -1.39
N LEU A 32 -6.41 -8.98 -2.29
CA LEU A 32 -6.80 -9.25 -3.69
C LEU A 32 -5.58 -9.57 -4.54
N ARG A 33 -5.53 -10.78 -5.08
CA ARG A 33 -4.48 -11.24 -6.01
C ARG A 33 -4.51 -10.48 -7.33
N PHE A 34 -3.33 -10.18 -7.85
CA PHE A 34 -3.16 -9.47 -9.14
C PHE A 34 -3.75 -10.22 -10.35
N ASP A 35 -3.81 -11.53 -10.30
CA ASP A 35 -4.25 -12.44 -11.38
C ASP A 35 -5.70 -12.93 -11.23
N TYR A 36 -6.43 -12.52 -10.18
CA TYR A 36 -7.84 -12.82 -9.97
C TYR A 36 -8.75 -11.68 -10.46
N LEU A 37 -8.46 -11.19 -11.66
CA LEU A 37 -9.28 -10.23 -12.42
C LEU A 37 -9.37 -10.69 -13.87
N SER A 38 -10.53 -10.54 -14.51
CA SER A 38 -10.69 -10.94 -15.92
C SER A 38 -9.81 -10.11 -16.86
N CYS A 39 -9.60 -8.81 -16.61
CA CYS A 39 -8.64 -7.99 -17.37
C CYS A 39 -7.16 -8.41 -17.15
N ALA A 40 -6.87 -9.18 -16.12
CA ALA A 40 -5.55 -9.77 -15.89
C ALA A 40 -5.42 -11.19 -16.46
N GLY A 41 -6.49 -11.74 -17.04
CA GLY A 41 -6.49 -13.03 -17.75
C GLY A 41 -7.03 -14.20 -16.92
N HIS A 42 -7.74 -13.96 -15.81
CA HIS A 42 -8.44 -15.03 -15.10
C HIS A 42 -9.49 -15.68 -16.02
N LYS A 43 -9.54 -17.02 -16.04
CA LYS A 43 -10.30 -17.74 -17.08
C LYS A 43 -11.80 -17.84 -16.82
N THR A 44 -12.20 -17.89 -15.56
CA THR A 44 -13.57 -18.18 -15.13
C THR A 44 -14.19 -17.07 -14.28
N LEU A 45 -13.37 -16.34 -13.51
CA LEU A 45 -13.84 -15.20 -12.74
C LEU A 45 -14.06 -13.99 -13.65
N GLU A 46 -15.27 -13.43 -13.64
CA GLU A 46 -15.63 -12.25 -14.42
C GLU A 46 -15.73 -11.02 -13.51
N THR A 47 -14.93 -9.99 -13.84
CA THR A 47 -14.90 -8.69 -13.13
C THR A 47 -15.16 -7.53 -14.10
N PRO A 48 -16.37 -7.48 -14.73
CA PRO A 48 -16.65 -6.57 -15.85
C PRO A 48 -16.56 -5.09 -15.45
N ASN A 49 -16.81 -4.74 -14.20
CA ASN A 49 -16.77 -3.34 -13.74
C ASN A 49 -15.32 -2.87 -13.54
N ILE A 50 -14.46 -3.71 -12.98
CA ILE A 50 -13.02 -3.44 -12.87
C ILE A 50 -12.38 -3.45 -14.27
N ASP A 51 -12.81 -4.36 -15.16
CA ASP A 51 -12.36 -4.40 -16.56
C ASP A 51 -12.74 -3.11 -17.30
N ARG A 52 -13.94 -2.59 -17.04
CA ARG A 52 -14.38 -1.30 -17.59
C ARG A 52 -13.47 -0.17 -17.10
N LEU A 53 -13.14 -0.11 -15.80
CA LEU A 53 -12.19 0.87 -15.28
C LEU A 53 -10.83 0.74 -15.98
N ALA A 54 -10.33 -0.48 -16.15
CA ALA A 54 -9.08 -0.76 -16.84
C ALA A 54 -9.11 -0.32 -18.32
N SER A 55 -10.27 -0.43 -18.99
CA SER A 55 -10.45 0.03 -20.37
C SER A 55 -10.47 1.55 -20.53
N MET A 56 -10.81 2.27 -19.46
CA MET A 56 -10.83 3.74 -19.42
C MET A 56 -9.53 4.34 -18.86
N GLY A 57 -8.69 3.54 -18.20
CA GLY A 57 -7.46 3.96 -17.55
C GLY A 57 -6.23 3.20 -18.04
N VAL A 58 -5.20 3.17 -17.20
CA VAL A 58 -3.98 2.39 -17.39
C VAL A 58 -3.94 1.28 -16.34
N ARG A 59 -3.76 0.02 -16.80
CA ARG A 59 -3.49 -1.11 -15.90
C ARG A 59 -1.98 -1.38 -15.84
N PHE A 60 -1.44 -1.48 -14.64
CA PHE A 60 -0.04 -1.83 -14.41
C PHE A 60 0.08 -3.33 -14.13
N SER A 61 0.88 -4.03 -14.92
CA SER A 61 1.07 -5.48 -14.78
C SER A 61 2.13 -5.87 -13.75
N ASN A 62 2.94 -4.92 -13.29
CA ASN A 62 4.07 -5.15 -12.39
C ASN A 62 4.10 -4.14 -11.24
N CYS A 63 3.01 -4.10 -10.44
CA CYS A 63 2.94 -3.34 -9.21
C CYS A 63 3.33 -4.23 -8.02
N TYR A 64 4.31 -3.79 -7.23
CA TYR A 64 4.81 -4.53 -6.08
C TYR A 64 4.59 -3.73 -4.79
N VAL A 65 4.19 -4.45 -3.74
CA VAL A 65 4.06 -3.89 -2.39
C VAL A 65 5.38 -4.00 -1.64
N GLN A 66 5.60 -3.12 -0.66
CA GLN A 66 6.84 -3.09 0.11
C GLN A 66 6.89 -4.11 1.25
N SER A 67 5.77 -4.77 1.52
CA SER A 67 5.67 -5.88 2.45
C SER A 67 4.49 -6.78 2.09
N PRO A 68 4.58 -8.09 2.33
CA PRO A 68 3.43 -9.00 2.16
C PRO A 68 2.42 -8.93 3.32
N VAL A 69 2.62 -8.04 4.30
CA VAL A 69 1.78 -7.93 5.51
C VAL A 69 0.94 -6.66 5.46
N CYS A 70 -0.36 -6.78 5.72
CA CYS A 70 -1.34 -5.68 5.58
C CYS A 70 -0.86 -4.37 6.22
N GLY A 71 -0.57 -4.36 7.53
CA GLY A 71 -0.17 -3.14 8.25
C GLY A 71 1.10 -2.52 7.67
N ALA A 72 2.15 -3.32 7.46
CA ALA A 72 3.42 -2.85 6.92
C ALA A 72 3.29 -2.33 5.47
N SER A 73 2.55 -3.05 4.61
CA SER A 73 2.26 -2.63 3.24
C SER A 73 1.47 -1.32 3.20
N ARG A 74 0.41 -1.23 4.00
CA ARG A 74 -0.44 -0.04 4.09
C ARG A 74 0.34 1.16 4.61
N MET A 75 1.16 0.99 5.67
CA MET A 75 2.00 2.07 6.18
C MET A 75 3.03 2.53 5.15
N SER A 76 3.61 1.61 4.37
CA SER A 76 4.48 1.98 3.25
C SER A 76 3.74 2.82 2.22
N THR A 77 2.55 2.40 1.81
CA THR A 77 1.72 3.15 0.86
C THR A 77 1.35 4.53 1.40
N TYR A 78 0.90 4.63 2.66
CA TYR A 78 0.44 5.90 3.24
C TYR A 78 1.57 6.88 3.55
N THR A 79 2.78 6.39 3.81
CA THR A 79 3.97 7.25 4.03
C THR A 79 4.74 7.53 2.74
N GLY A 80 4.50 6.77 1.66
CA GLY A 80 5.31 6.82 0.45
C GLY A 80 6.74 6.34 0.67
N ARG A 81 6.98 5.46 1.68
CA ARG A 81 8.31 5.05 2.14
C ARG A 81 8.41 3.55 2.36
N TYR A 82 9.62 3.01 2.28
CA TYR A 82 9.89 1.60 2.57
C TYR A 82 9.73 1.28 4.07
N VAL A 83 9.47 0.00 4.37
CA VAL A 83 9.26 -0.49 5.74
C VAL A 83 10.40 -0.11 6.68
N SER A 84 11.65 -0.29 6.26
CA SER A 84 12.83 0.10 7.05
C SER A 84 12.95 1.60 7.32
N SER A 85 12.31 2.44 6.52
CA SER A 85 12.29 3.89 6.69
C SER A 85 11.24 4.33 7.71
N HIS A 86 10.01 3.83 7.62
CA HIS A 86 8.93 4.22 8.56
C HIS A 86 8.88 3.36 9.82
N GLY A 87 9.42 2.13 9.81
CA GLY A 87 9.60 1.26 10.96
C GLY A 87 8.38 0.45 11.41
N ALA A 88 7.18 0.63 10.84
CA ALA A 88 6.00 -0.18 11.13
C ALA A 88 6.06 -1.51 10.35
N ALA A 89 6.87 -2.44 10.85
CA ALA A 89 7.25 -3.65 10.14
C ALA A 89 6.24 -4.80 10.20
N TRP A 90 5.19 -4.66 11.02
CA TRP A 90 4.17 -5.68 11.25
C TRP A 90 2.83 -5.06 11.67
N ASN A 91 1.73 -5.83 11.64
CA ASN A 91 0.39 -5.37 12.02
C ASN A 91 0.31 -4.74 13.43
N ASN A 92 1.14 -5.21 14.36
CA ASN A 92 1.18 -4.75 15.75
C ASN A 92 2.31 -3.77 16.05
N VAL A 93 3.10 -3.38 15.04
CA VAL A 93 4.19 -2.42 15.21
C VAL A 93 3.68 -1.04 14.83
N PRO A 94 3.64 -0.09 15.79
CA PRO A 94 3.04 1.21 15.54
C PRO A 94 3.86 2.04 14.54
N LEU A 95 3.16 2.84 13.74
CA LEU A 95 3.76 3.94 13.01
C LEU A 95 4.06 5.07 14.01
N LYS A 96 5.32 5.50 14.09
CA LYS A 96 5.74 6.52 15.07
C LYS A 96 5.02 7.85 14.84
N VAL A 97 4.59 8.49 15.92
CA VAL A 97 4.08 9.87 15.87
C VAL A 97 5.15 10.81 15.31
N GLY A 98 4.79 11.59 14.32
CA GLY A 98 5.70 12.50 13.61
C GLY A 98 6.24 11.95 12.29
N GLU A 99 5.92 10.70 11.92
CA GLU A 99 6.09 10.27 10.53
C GLU A 99 5.10 11.02 9.65
N LEU A 100 5.58 11.59 8.55
CA LEU A 100 4.73 12.27 7.59
C LEU A 100 3.97 11.25 6.73
N THR A 101 2.69 11.52 6.57
CA THR A 101 1.78 10.63 5.85
C THR A 101 1.14 11.35 4.65
N LEU A 102 0.48 10.59 3.80
CA LEU A 102 -0.30 11.10 2.68
C LEU A 102 -1.23 12.26 3.11
N GLY A 103 -1.95 12.10 4.22
CA GLY A 103 -2.84 13.15 4.73
C GLY A 103 -2.12 14.44 5.10
N ASP A 104 -0.90 14.37 5.63
CA ASP A 104 -0.12 15.57 5.96
C ASP A 104 0.33 16.32 4.71
N HIS A 105 0.80 15.59 3.70
CA HIS A 105 1.21 16.17 2.43
C HIS A 105 0.02 16.80 1.68
N LEU A 106 -1.12 16.11 1.59
CA LEU A 106 -2.29 16.59 0.87
C LEU A 106 -2.91 17.83 1.54
N ARG A 107 -3.06 17.82 2.86
CA ARG A 107 -3.57 19.01 3.59
C ARG A 107 -2.67 20.22 3.43
N LYS A 108 -1.36 20.04 3.40
CA LYS A 108 -0.40 21.10 3.08
C LYS A 108 -0.63 21.68 1.69
N ALA A 109 -1.06 20.87 0.73
CA ALA A 109 -1.41 21.28 -0.62
C ALA A 109 -2.87 21.84 -0.73
N GLY A 110 -3.67 21.75 0.34
CA GLY A 110 -5.04 22.25 0.39
C GLY A 110 -6.11 21.25 -0.05
N MET A 111 -5.76 19.96 -0.17
CA MET A 111 -6.68 18.86 -0.43
C MET A 111 -7.02 18.14 0.87
N ASP A 112 -8.30 17.85 1.12
CA ASP A 112 -8.71 17.05 2.26
C ASP A 112 -8.42 15.56 2.03
N CYS A 113 -8.17 14.80 3.11
CA CYS A 113 -7.78 13.41 3.02
C CYS A 113 -8.58 12.57 4.01
N TRP A 114 -9.51 11.76 3.50
CA TRP A 114 -10.52 11.06 4.27
C TRP A 114 -10.38 9.55 4.20
N LEU A 115 -10.80 8.86 5.27
CA LEU A 115 -10.84 7.41 5.40
C LEU A 115 -12.26 6.90 5.45
N ILE A 116 -12.54 5.85 4.65
CA ILE A 116 -13.70 4.97 4.78
C ILE A 116 -13.21 3.53 4.77
N GLY A 117 -13.32 2.82 5.87
CA GLY A 117 -12.91 1.41 6.01
C GLY A 117 -11.58 1.23 6.76
N LYS A 118 -10.71 0.39 6.24
CA LYS A 118 -9.55 -0.19 6.96
C LYS A 118 -8.26 0.58 6.76
N THR A 119 -7.55 0.92 7.84
CA THR A 119 -6.13 1.32 7.80
C THR A 119 -5.18 0.24 8.28
N HIS A 120 -5.62 -0.63 9.16
CA HIS A 120 -4.79 -1.62 9.87
C HIS A 120 -3.59 -0.99 10.60
N MET A 121 -3.74 0.26 11.02
CA MET A 121 -2.69 0.96 11.74
C MET A 121 -2.71 0.60 13.22
N LYS A 122 -1.54 0.36 13.79
CA LYS A 122 -1.34 0.34 15.24
C LYS A 122 -0.94 1.73 15.72
N VAL A 123 -1.64 2.23 16.73
CA VAL A 123 -1.39 3.56 17.30
C VAL A 123 -0.10 3.56 18.13
N ASP A 124 0.73 4.60 17.96
CA ASP A 124 1.89 4.90 18.84
C ASP A 124 1.42 5.67 20.09
N ALA A 125 0.74 4.96 21.01
CA ALA A 125 0.19 5.54 22.23
C ALA A 125 1.26 6.20 23.13
N ASP A 126 2.46 5.61 23.20
CA ASP A 126 3.57 6.16 23.97
C ASP A 126 4.12 7.45 23.36
N GLY A 127 4.22 7.50 22.05
CA GLY A 127 4.60 8.71 21.30
C GLY A 127 3.60 9.84 21.50
N MET A 128 2.30 9.55 21.42
CA MET A 128 1.24 10.53 21.68
C MET A 128 1.30 11.05 23.10
N LYS A 129 1.41 10.16 24.09
CA LYS A 129 1.55 10.54 25.51
C LYS A 129 2.79 11.41 25.74
N ARG A 130 3.93 11.05 25.16
CA ARG A 130 5.19 11.81 25.26
C ARG A 130 5.05 13.23 24.72
N LEU A 131 4.22 13.43 23.68
CA LEU A 131 3.98 14.73 23.04
C LEU A 131 2.76 15.46 23.60
N GLY A 132 2.02 14.89 24.56
CA GLY A 132 0.82 15.48 25.12
C GLY A 132 -0.36 15.57 24.15
N LEU A 133 -0.42 14.69 23.16
CA LEU A 133 -1.52 14.62 22.18
C LEU A 133 -2.70 13.86 22.80
N ALA A 134 -3.87 14.50 22.85
CA ALA A 134 -5.10 13.84 23.26
C ALA A 134 -5.62 12.95 22.13
N PRO A 135 -5.95 11.66 22.42
CA PRO A 135 -6.41 10.72 21.40
C PRO A 135 -7.67 11.17 20.63
N ASP A 136 -8.62 11.77 21.35
CA ASP A 136 -9.91 12.27 20.85
C ASP A 136 -9.82 13.66 20.19
N SER A 137 -8.63 14.25 20.14
CA SER A 137 -8.41 15.48 19.36
C SER A 137 -8.34 15.19 17.86
N VAL A 138 -8.59 16.19 17.02
CA VAL A 138 -8.44 16.07 15.55
C VAL A 138 -7.05 15.56 15.16
N ILE A 139 -6.00 16.07 15.79
CA ILE A 139 -4.63 15.61 15.53
C ILE A 139 -4.44 14.18 16.06
N GLY A 140 -4.98 13.88 17.24
CA GLY A 140 -4.93 12.54 17.84
C GLY A 140 -5.57 11.47 16.94
N ALA A 141 -6.75 11.72 16.42
CA ALA A 141 -7.42 10.84 15.48
C ALA A 141 -6.62 10.66 14.18
N ARG A 142 -6.10 11.76 13.60
CA ARG A 142 -5.28 11.71 12.38
C ARG A 142 -4.01 10.88 12.56
N VAL A 143 -3.25 11.08 13.63
CA VAL A 143 -2.03 10.29 13.87
C VAL A 143 -2.32 8.85 14.26
N SER A 144 -3.55 8.54 14.66
CA SER A 144 -4.02 7.18 14.92
C SER A 144 -4.48 6.46 13.66
N GLU A 145 -4.74 7.18 12.57
CA GLU A 145 -5.23 6.67 11.28
C GLU A 145 -4.35 7.11 10.11
N ALA A 146 -3.03 7.03 10.27
CA ALA A 146 -2.07 7.32 9.21
C ALA A 146 -2.30 8.67 8.49
N GLY A 147 -2.74 9.68 9.23
CA GLY A 147 -2.95 11.04 8.74
C GLY A 147 -4.31 11.31 8.11
N PHE A 148 -5.20 10.33 8.01
CA PHE A 148 -6.54 10.52 7.48
C PHE A 148 -7.47 11.22 8.47
N ASP A 149 -8.38 12.04 7.95
CA ASP A 149 -9.62 12.39 8.63
C ASP A 149 -10.59 11.21 8.53
N VAL A 150 -11.24 10.83 9.62
CA VAL A 150 -12.04 9.61 9.68
C VAL A 150 -13.50 9.95 9.38
N TRP A 151 -13.99 9.55 8.20
CA TRP A 151 -15.43 9.49 7.95
C TRP A 151 -16.03 8.28 8.65
N LEU A 152 -15.40 7.13 8.44
CA LEU A 152 -15.78 5.86 9.04
C LEU A 152 -14.58 4.91 9.02
N ARG A 153 -14.28 4.28 10.14
CA ARG A 153 -13.31 3.20 10.22
C ARG A 153 -13.96 1.85 10.43
N ASP A 154 -13.48 0.85 9.70
CA ASP A 154 -13.86 -0.54 9.87
C ASP A 154 -12.68 -1.45 9.54
N ASP A 155 -12.13 -2.14 10.53
CA ASP A 155 -11.06 -3.14 10.39
C ASP A 155 -11.57 -4.58 10.45
N GLY A 156 -12.86 -4.79 10.68
CA GLY A 156 -13.57 -6.06 10.53
C GLY A 156 -13.28 -7.17 11.54
N LEU A 157 -12.41 -7.00 12.52
CA LEU A 157 -11.99 -8.09 13.41
C LEU A 157 -12.65 -8.10 14.79
N TRP A 158 -13.24 -6.99 15.22
CA TRP A 158 -13.66 -6.82 16.61
C TRP A 158 -15.08 -6.27 16.73
N ALA A 159 -15.77 -6.68 17.77
CA ALA A 159 -17.07 -6.11 18.13
C ALA A 159 -17.03 -4.63 18.49
N TYR A 160 -15.86 -4.13 18.77
CA TYR A 160 -15.57 -2.75 19.15
C TYR A 160 -14.96 -2.00 17.98
N GLY A 161 -15.13 -0.71 17.95
CA GLY A 161 -14.44 0.19 17.02
C GLY A 161 -12.92 0.10 17.17
N PRO A 162 -12.17 0.80 16.36
CA PRO A 162 -10.73 0.63 16.22
C PRO A 162 -9.97 0.87 17.51
N ASP A 163 -9.72 -0.18 18.25
CA ASP A 163 -9.10 -0.20 19.58
C ASP A 163 -9.78 0.74 20.60
N GLY A 164 -10.83 1.50 20.20
CA GLY A 164 -11.49 2.53 20.99
C GLY A 164 -10.54 3.61 21.49
N PHE A 165 -9.53 3.93 20.69
CA PHE A 165 -8.46 4.83 21.12
C PHE A 165 -8.87 6.29 21.04
N TYR A 166 -9.66 6.67 20.05
CA TYR A 166 -10.17 8.03 19.86
C TYR A 166 -11.70 8.11 19.77
N ASP A 167 -12.40 6.99 19.79
CA ASP A 167 -13.85 6.88 19.70
C ASP A 167 -14.45 6.13 20.93
N ASP A 168 -15.74 5.84 20.89
CA ASP A 168 -16.49 5.18 21.96
C ASP A 168 -16.38 3.64 21.96
N LYS A 169 -15.47 3.08 21.19
CA LYS A 169 -15.22 1.63 21.08
C LYS A 169 -16.34 0.83 20.43
N VAL A 170 -17.25 1.45 19.74
CA VAL A 170 -18.34 0.76 19.07
C VAL A 170 -18.04 0.61 17.60
N SER A 171 -18.11 -0.62 17.07
CA SER A 171 -17.97 -0.86 15.63
C SER A 171 -19.12 -0.19 14.87
N PRO A 172 -18.85 0.74 13.95
CA PRO A 172 -19.89 1.36 13.12
C PRO A 172 -20.68 0.33 12.32
N TYR A 173 -20.02 -0.71 11.82
CA TYR A 173 -20.68 -1.79 11.09
C TYR A 173 -21.60 -2.63 12.00
N ASN A 174 -21.16 -2.99 13.20
CA ASN A 174 -22.04 -3.67 14.15
C ASN A 174 -23.27 -2.82 14.54
N ASN A 175 -23.11 -1.50 14.66
CA ASN A 175 -24.23 -0.59 14.88
C ASN A 175 -25.20 -0.59 13.70
N PHE A 176 -24.68 -0.55 12.48
CA PHE A 176 -25.49 -0.68 11.27
C PHE A 176 -26.25 -2.00 11.26
N LEU A 177 -25.59 -3.13 11.48
CA LEU A 177 -26.22 -4.46 11.50
C LEU A 177 -27.35 -4.52 12.55
N LYS A 178 -27.12 -4.02 13.76
CA LYS A 178 -28.15 -3.94 14.80
C LYS A 178 -29.35 -3.10 14.36
N SER A 179 -29.12 -2.01 13.63
CA SER A 179 -30.19 -1.17 13.07
C SER A 179 -31.01 -1.89 11.99
N GLN A 180 -30.41 -2.89 11.31
CA GLN A 180 -31.05 -3.75 10.32
C GLN A 180 -31.77 -4.97 10.94
N GLY A 181 -31.71 -5.12 12.28
CA GLY A 181 -32.39 -6.20 13.01
C GLY A 181 -31.52 -7.42 13.28
N TYR A 182 -30.21 -7.38 13.03
CA TYR A 182 -29.29 -8.43 13.44
C TYR A 182 -28.94 -8.25 14.92
N GLU A 183 -29.36 -9.20 15.74
CA GLU A 183 -29.22 -9.15 17.19
C GLU A 183 -27.86 -9.73 17.66
N GLY A 184 -27.50 -9.47 18.93
CA GLY A 184 -26.29 -10.00 19.56
C GLY A 184 -25.22 -8.94 19.89
N GLU A 185 -24.15 -9.39 20.51
CA GLU A 185 -23.04 -8.48 20.88
C GLU A 185 -22.17 -8.14 19.66
N ASN A 186 -21.94 -9.15 18.81
CA ASN A 186 -21.09 -9.03 17.64
C ASN A 186 -21.74 -9.58 16.35
N PRO A 187 -22.74 -8.88 15.78
CA PRO A 187 -23.39 -9.31 14.54
C PRO A 187 -22.42 -9.51 13.37
N TRP A 188 -21.30 -8.80 13.33
CA TRP A 188 -20.24 -9.03 12.36
C TRP A 188 -19.74 -10.48 12.38
N ALA A 189 -19.48 -11.04 13.56
CA ALA A 189 -19.03 -12.42 13.70
C ALA A 189 -20.18 -13.43 13.54
N ASP A 190 -21.36 -13.11 14.11
CA ASP A 190 -22.47 -14.05 14.26
C ASP A 190 -23.31 -14.18 12.99
N PHE A 191 -23.28 -13.18 12.09
CA PHE A 191 -24.05 -13.16 10.85
C PHE A 191 -23.18 -12.95 9.62
N ALA A 192 -22.42 -11.85 9.55
CA ALA A 192 -21.65 -11.52 8.34
C ALA A 192 -20.51 -12.52 8.06
N ASN A 193 -19.94 -13.12 9.11
CA ASN A 193 -18.85 -14.10 9.01
C ASN A 193 -19.21 -15.48 9.58
N ALA A 194 -20.48 -15.80 9.61
CA ALA A 194 -21.02 -17.11 9.96
C ALA A 194 -22.08 -17.54 8.94
N GLY A 195 -22.29 -18.83 8.80
CA GLY A 195 -23.32 -19.40 7.95
C GLY A 195 -24.27 -20.30 8.75
N VAL A 196 -25.25 -20.88 8.08
CA VAL A 196 -26.14 -21.90 8.60
C VAL A 196 -26.01 -23.14 7.74
N ASP A 197 -25.77 -24.28 8.33
CA ASP A 197 -25.68 -25.55 7.62
C ASP A 197 -27.06 -26.19 7.31
N GLU A 198 -27.04 -27.34 6.64
CA GLU A 198 -28.27 -28.07 6.26
C GLU A 198 -29.10 -28.55 7.46
N ASP A 199 -28.53 -28.63 8.65
CA ASP A 199 -29.15 -29.02 9.89
C ASP A 199 -29.61 -27.81 10.74
N ASP A 200 -29.66 -26.59 10.13
CA ASP A 200 -29.98 -25.32 10.79
C ASP A 200 -29.01 -24.96 11.94
N GLN A 201 -27.77 -25.45 11.89
CA GLN A 201 -26.75 -25.12 12.88
C GLN A 201 -25.87 -23.98 12.41
N MET A 202 -25.57 -23.05 13.30
CA MET A 202 -24.63 -21.97 13.03
C MET A 202 -23.22 -22.52 12.80
N THR A 203 -22.61 -22.11 11.70
CA THR A 203 -21.24 -22.44 11.32
C THR A 203 -20.39 -21.19 11.26
N SER A 204 -19.17 -21.27 11.78
CA SER A 204 -18.23 -20.14 11.74
C SER A 204 -17.46 -20.11 10.42
N GLY A 205 -17.43 -18.95 9.78
CA GLY A 205 -16.61 -18.72 8.58
C GLY A 205 -15.08 -18.78 8.83
N TRP A 206 -14.67 -18.77 10.10
CA TRP A 206 -13.25 -18.97 10.47
C TRP A 206 -12.73 -20.38 10.18
N PHE A 207 -13.62 -21.34 9.96
CA PHE A 207 -13.24 -22.69 9.54
C PHE A 207 -13.41 -22.81 8.02
N MET A 208 -12.31 -22.95 7.31
CA MET A 208 -12.27 -23.04 5.85
C MET A 208 -13.21 -24.10 5.25
N LYS A 209 -13.51 -25.16 5.99
CA LYS A 209 -14.48 -26.19 5.56
C LYS A 209 -15.91 -25.64 5.34
N HIS A 210 -16.23 -24.49 5.92
CA HIS A 210 -17.52 -23.83 5.79
C HIS A 210 -17.55 -22.73 4.72
N ALA A 211 -16.46 -22.54 3.99
CA ALA A 211 -16.36 -21.48 2.96
C ALA A 211 -17.44 -21.58 1.87
N GLY A 212 -17.93 -22.80 1.57
CA GLY A 212 -19.04 -22.99 0.62
C GLY A 212 -20.45 -22.67 1.17
N THR A 213 -20.57 -22.42 2.49
CA THR A 213 -21.84 -22.05 3.09
C THR A 213 -22.11 -20.56 2.86
N ALA A 214 -23.35 -20.19 2.53
CA ALA A 214 -23.70 -18.77 2.44
C ALA A 214 -23.57 -18.09 3.80
N ALA A 215 -23.01 -16.89 3.83
CA ALA A 215 -23.05 -16.06 5.04
C ALA A 215 -24.51 -15.77 5.43
N ASN A 216 -24.80 -15.81 6.74
CA ASN A 216 -26.15 -15.67 7.31
C ASN A 216 -26.58 -14.19 7.38
N ILE A 217 -26.43 -13.49 6.25
CA ILE A 217 -26.72 -12.07 6.14
C ILE A 217 -27.29 -11.78 4.74
N ARG A 218 -28.18 -10.80 4.64
CA ARG A 218 -28.59 -10.31 3.33
C ARG A 218 -27.41 -9.69 2.61
N GLU A 219 -27.35 -9.86 1.28
CA GLU A 219 -26.26 -9.33 0.47
C GLU A 219 -26.06 -7.83 0.68
N GLU A 220 -27.15 -7.06 0.61
CA GLU A 220 -27.14 -5.61 0.74
C GLU A 220 -26.68 -5.09 2.12
N ASP A 221 -26.75 -5.92 3.15
CA ASP A 221 -26.30 -5.58 4.51
C ASP A 221 -24.88 -6.04 4.78
N SER A 222 -24.27 -6.81 3.87
CA SER A 222 -22.89 -7.27 4.05
C SER A 222 -21.90 -6.10 3.96
N GLU A 223 -20.71 -6.32 4.46
CA GLU A 223 -19.70 -5.28 4.72
C GLU A 223 -19.30 -4.49 3.45
N THR A 224 -19.12 -5.17 2.31
CA THR A 224 -18.71 -4.53 1.05
C THR A 224 -19.78 -3.58 0.49
N PRO A 225 -21.06 -3.94 0.33
CA PRO A 225 -22.13 -3.02 -0.04
C PRO A 225 -22.34 -1.87 0.94
N TRP A 226 -22.21 -2.12 2.23
CA TRP A 226 -22.32 -1.09 3.25
C TRP A 226 -21.23 -0.02 3.11
N LEU A 227 -19.94 -0.42 3.01
CA LEU A 227 -18.83 0.51 2.79
C LEU A 227 -19.01 1.32 1.49
N THR A 228 -19.50 0.67 0.41
CA THR A 228 -19.82 1.36 -0.85
C THR A 228 -20.90 2.42 -0.64
N SER A 229 -21.94 2.10 0.14
CA SER A 229 -23.01 3.05 0.47
C SER A 229 -22.49 4.23 1.30
N GLU A 230 -21.59 4.00 2.22
CA GLU A 230 -20.95 5.06 3.00
C GLU A 230 -20.05 5.96 2.13
N ALA A 231 -19.35 5.37 1.14
CA ALA A 231 -18.58 6.17 0.18
C ALA A 231 -19.48 7.08 -0.68
N MET A 232 -20.63 6.60 -1.10
CA MET A 232 -21.62 7.43 -1.83
C MET A 232 -22.15 8.56 -0.96
N LYS A 233 -22.49 8.29 0.31
CA LYS A 233 -22.91 9.33 1.27
C LYS A 233 -21.81 10.36 1.52
N PHE A 234 -20.55 9.91 1.60
CA PHE A 234 -19.40 10.78 1.72
C PHE A 234 -19.32 11.75 0.53
N ILE A 235 -19.40 11.21 -0.69
CA ILE A 235 -19.31 12.01 -1.93
C ILE A 235 -20.43 13.07 -1.97
N ASP A 236 -21.67 12.71 -1.58
CA ASP A 236 -22.80 13.65 -1.50
C ASP A 236 -22.59 14.78 -0.48
N ALA A 237 -21.85 14.50 0.58
CA ALA A 237 -21.61 15.46 1.66
C ALA A 237 -20.47 16.45 1.38
N GLN A 238 -19.68 16.23 0.29
CA GLN A 238 -18.55 17.09 -0.02
C GLN A 238 -18.99 18.37 -0.72
N ASP A 239 -18.21 19.43 -0.47
CA ASP A 239 -18.31 20.73 -1.15
C ASP A 239 -17.33 20.80 -2.35
N ASP A 240 -17.09 22.01 -2.86
CA ASP A 240 -16.19 22.26 -4.00
C ASP A 240 -14.69 22.08 -3.67
N LYS A 241 -14.34 21.78 -2.42
CA LYS A 241 -12.93 21.58 -2.03
C LYS A 241 -12.44 20.23 -2.52
N PRO A 242 -11.26 20.15 -3.19
CA PRO A 242 -10.73 18.89 -3.64
C PRO A 242 -10.42 17.97 -2.45
N TRP A 243 -10.76 16.69 -2.62
CA TRP A 243 -10.60 15.66 -1.62
C TRP A 243 -9.92 14.40 -2.18
N LEU A 244 -9.20 13.69 -1.30
CA LEU A 244 -8.89 12.29 -1.48
C LEU A 244 -9.75 11.49 -0.49
N CYS A 245 -10.49 10.51 -1.01
CA CYS A 245 -11.18 9.50 -0.22
C CYS A 245 -10.46 8.16 -0.37
N HIS A 246 -9.90 7.67 0.73
CA HIS A 246 -9.39 6.30 0.79
C HIS A 246 -10.52 5.35 1.17
N LEU A 247 -11.09 4.69 0.16
CA LEU A 247 -12.10 3.64 0.33
C LEU A 247 -11.40 2.29 0.41
N SER A 248 -11.32 1.76 1.62
CA SER A 248 -10.52 0.58 1.93
C SER A 248 -11.41 -0.58 2.36
N TYR A 249 -11.63 -1.51 1.46
CA TYR A 249 -12.42 -2.72 1.69
C TYR A 249 -11.61 -3.78 2.44
N ILE A 250 -12.32 -4.55 3.29
CA ILE A 250 -11.74 -5.71 3.97
C ILE A 250 -11.73 -6.93 3.05
N LYS A 251 -12.76 -7.09 2.22
CA LYS A 251 -12.83 -8.21 1.28
C LYS A 251 -11.95 -7.98 0.04
N PRO A 252 -11.41 -9.07 -0.54
CA PRO A 252 -11.73 -10.50 -0.31
C PRO A 252 -10.92 -11.21 0.80
N HIS A 253 -10.31 -10.48 1.76
CA HIS A 253 -9.63 -11.08 2.92
C HIS A 253 -10.52 -12.08 3.66
N TRP A 254 -9.93 -13.13 4.21
CA TRP A 254 -10.65 -14.09 5.07
C TRP A 254 -11.37 -13.39 6.26
N PRO A 255 -12.40 -14.02 6.84
CA PRO A 255 -12.96 -15.35 6.60
C PRO A 255 -13.51 -15.49 5.18
N TYR A 256 -13.22 -16.65 4.53
CA TYR A 256 -13.69 -16.95 3.19
C TYR A 256 -15.14 -17.44 3.25
N ILE A 257 -16.04 -16.53 3.51
CA ILE A 257 -17.49 -16.73 3.51
C ILE A 257 -18.14 -15.51 2.85
N VAL A 258 -19.15 -15.76 2.04
CA VAL A 258 -19.80 -14.71 1.24
C VAL A 258 -21.30 -14.95 1.24
N PRO A 259 -22.16 -13.90 1.21
CA PRO A 259 -23.61 -14.08 1.17
C PRO A 259 -24.08 -14.66 -0.17
N ALA A 260 -25.29 -15.24 -0.15
CA ALA A 260 -25.97 -15.59 -1.39
C ALA A 260 -26.28 -14.30 -2.21
N PRO A 261 -26.20 -14.35 -3.57
CA PRO A 261 -25.97 -15.54 -4.39
C PRO A 261 -24.49 -15.85 -4.67
N TYR A 262 -23.54 -15.09 -4.15
CA TYR A 262 -22.11 -15.20 -4.50
C TYR A 262 -21.45 -16.49 -3.98
N ASN A 263 -22.00 -17.12 -2.95
CA ASN A 263 -21.47 -18.34 -2.35
C ASN A 263 -21.50 -19.56 -3.28
N ASP A 264 -22.38 -19.58 -4.28
CA ASP A 264 -22.57 -20.69 -5.21
C ASP A 264 -22.35 -20.31 -6.69
N MET A 265 -21.90 -19.07 -6.97
CA MET A 265 -21.59 -18.63 -8.33
C MET A 265 -20.41 -19.39 -8.96
N TYR A 266 -19.47 -19.84 -8.14
CA TYR A 266 -18.29 -20.57 -8.57
C TYR A 266 -18.22 -21.91 -7.84
N THR A 267 -17.61 -22.89 -8.52
CA THR A 267 -17.54 -24.29 -8.06
C THR A 267 -16.09 -24.78 -8.04
N ALA A 268 -15.88 -25.98 -7.53
CA ALA A 268 -14.58 -26.65 -7.61
C ALA A 268 -14.03 -26.82 -9.04
N ALA A 269 -14.91 -26.79 -10.07
CA ALA A 269 -14.51 -26.88 -11.46
C ALA A 269 -13.91 -25.56 -12.01
N ASP A 270 -14.19 -24.45 -11.34
CA ASP A 270 -13.71 -23.11 -11.73
C ASP A 270 -12.37 -22.76 -11.09
N VAL A 271 -11.88 -23.59 -10.16
CA VAL A 271 -10.63 -23.38 -9.43
C VAL A 271 -9.44 -23.62 -10.37
N PRO A 272 -8.53 -22.63 -10.54
CA PRO A 272 -7.32 -22.81 -11.32
C PRO A 272 -6.42 -23.91 -10.74
N ASP A 273 -5.65 -24.57 -11.62
CA ASP A 273 -4.56 -25.44 -11.16
C ASP A 273 -3.58 -24.65 -10.27
N ALA A 274 -3.09 -25.29 -9.22
CA ALA A 274 -2.10 -24.65 -8.35
C ALA A 274 -0.77 -24.44 -9.09
N ILE A 275 -0.21 -23.26 -8.96
CA ILE A 275 1.15 -22.96 -9.38
C ILE A 275 2.10 -23.53 -8.32
N ARG A 276 2.48 -24.80 -8.48
CA ARG A 276 3.39 -25.50 -7.57
C ARG A 276 3.99 -26.74 -8.24
N ALA A 277 5.19 -27.11 -7.84
CA ALA A 277 5.88 -28.31 -8.31
C ALA A 277 6.38 -29.12 -7.10
N GLU A 278 6.41 -30.47 -7.23
CA GLU A 278 6.94 -31.34 -6.17
C GLU A 278 8.41 -31.01 -5.85
N GLY A 279 9.20 -30.61 -6.86
CA GLY A 279 10.61 -30.23 -6.68
C GLY A 279 10.85 -29.07 -5.70
N GLU A 280 9.86 -28.21 -5.47
CA GLU A 280 9.96 -27.13 -4.46
C GLU A 280 10.05 -27.68 -3.02
N ARG A 281 9.66 -28.95 -2.80
CA ARG A 281 9.66 -29.61 -1.51
C ARG A 281 10.86 -30.56 -1.30
N ASP A 282 11.66 -30.80 -2.35
CA ASP A 282 12.79 -31.76 -2.28
C ASP A 282 13.97 -31.22 -1.47
N ASP A 283 14.33 -29.95 -1.62
CA ASP A 283 15.36 -29.25 -0.83
C ASP A 283 15.01 -27.76 -0.71
N PRO A 284 13.90 -27.43 -0.04
CA PRO A 284 13.41 -26.06 0.03
C PRO A 284 14.35 -25.17 0.84
N HIS A 285 14.33 -23.88 0.52
CA HIS A 285 14.98 -22.89 1.37
C HIS A 285 14.45 -23.01 2.80
N PRO A 286 15.29 -23.02 3.86
CA PRO A 286 14.85 -23.33 5.22
C PRO A 286 13.69 -22.46 5.73
N VAL A 287 13.69 -21.15 5.40
CA VAL A 287 12.60 -20.25 5.78
C VAL A 287 11.29 -20.65 5.07
N TYR A 288 11.34 -20.89 3.75
CA TYR A 288 10.16 -21.31 2.98
C TYR A 288 9.63 -22.67 3.44
N LYS A 289 10.53 -23.61 3.76
CA LYS A 289 10.15 -24.88 4.38
C LYS A 289 9.33 -24.68 5.65
N ALA A 290 9.79 -23.82 6.54
CA ALA A 290 9.08 -23.55 7.80
C ALA A 290 7.67 -22.99 7.57
N PHE A 291 7.48 -22.18 6.53
CA PHE A 291 6.15 -21.67 6.14
C PHE A 291 5.30 -22.73 5.44
N MET A 292 5.84 -23.57 4.58
CA MET A 292 5.13 -24.71 3.98
C MET A 292 4.65 -25.71 5.03
N GLU A 293 5.43 -25.89 6.11
CA GLU A 293 5.14 -26.82 7.19
C GLU A 293 4.22 -26.24 8.29
N ASN A 294 3.85 -24.96 8.24
CA ASN A 294 2.88 -24.39 9.18
C ASN A 294 1.45 -24.91 8.91
N ALA A 295 0.55 -24.71 9.85
CA ALA A 295 -0.82 -25.23 9.74
C ALA A 295 -1.57 -24.71 8.50
N ILE A 296 -1.33 -23.46 8.11
CA ILE A 296 -2.00 -22.82 6.96
C ILE A 296 -1.44 -23.39 5.66
N GLY A 297 -0.12 -23.45 5.50
CA GLY A 297 0.54 -24.05 4.34
C GLY A 297 0.13 -25.52 4.16
N GLN A 298 0.12 -26.30 5.23
CA GLN A 298 -0.34 -27.70 5.20
C GLN A 298 -1.81 -27.83 4.83
N SER A 299 -2.66 -26.91 5.26
CA SER A 299 -4.08 -26.91 4.89
C SER A 299 -4.26 -26.62 3.40
N PHE A 300 -3.66 -25.54 2.88
CA PHE A 300 -3.78 -25.15 1.49
C PHE A 300 -3.01 -26.05 0.52
N SER A 301 -2.05 -26.85 0.99
CA SER A 301 -1.41 -27.87 0.15
C SER A 301 -2.35 -29.02 -0.28
N ARG A 302 -3.53 -29.13 0.34
CA ARG A 302 -4.57 -30.09 -0.02
C ARG A 302 -5.52 -29.51 -1.06
N ASP A 303 -5.71 -30.21 -2.18
CA ASP A 303 -6.62 -29.76 -3.23
C ASP A 303 -8.08 -29.64 -2.79
N GLU A 304 -8.53 -30.47 -1.84
CA GLU A 304 -9.89 -30.37 -1.28
C GLU A 304 -10.13 -29.01 -0.60
N VAL A 305 -9.12 -28.48 0.13
CA VAL A 305 -9.20 -27.17 0.78
C VAL A 305 -9.26 -26.07 -0.26
N ARG A 306 -8.39 -26.12 -1.27
CA ARG A 306 -8.40 -25.15 -2.38
C ARG A 306 -9.76 -25.14 -3.09
N LYS A 307 -10.29 -26.32 -3.41
CA LYS A 307 -11.59 -26.50 -4.10
C LYS A 307 -12.78 -26.05 -3.25
N THR A 308 -12.63 -25.93 -1.95
CA THR A 308 -13.65 -25.40 -1.04
C THR A 308 -13.52 -23.89 -0.86
N VAL A 309 -12.30 -23.39 -0.69
CA VAL A 309 -12.04 -21.99 -0.33
C VAL A 309 -12.04 -21.05 -1.54
N ILE A 310 -11.40 -21.45 -2.64
CA ILE A 310 -11.21 -20.57 -3.81
C ILE A 310 -12.54 -20.15 -4.45
N PRO A 311 -13.58 -20.99 -4.57
CA PRO A 311 -14.89 -20.55 -5.04
C PRO A 311 -15.48 -19.41 -4.22
N ALA A 312 -15.39 -19.50 -2.88
CA ALA A 312 -15.85 -18.43 -1.99
C ALA A 312 -15.00 -17.15 -2.14
N TYR A 313 -13.67 -17.28 -2.29
CA TYR A 313 -12.79 -16.15 -2.57
C TYR A 313 -13.16 -15.47 -3.91
N MET A 314 -13.47 -16.25 -4.94
CA MET A 314 -13.96 -15.72 -6.22
C MET A 314 -15.32 -15.04 -6.06
N GLY A 315 -16.22 -15.60 -5.27
CA GLY A 315 -17.50 -14.98 -4.92
C GLY A 315 -17.36 -13.64 -4.20
N LEU A 316 -16.41 -13.54 -3.25
CA LEU A 316 -16.07 -12.28 -2.58
C LEU A 316 -15.54 -11.22 -3.57
N ILE A 317 -14.67 -11.61 -4.51
CA ILE A 317 -14.18 -10.70 -5.56
C ILE A 317 -15.31 -10.27 -6.48
N LYS A 318 -16.20 -11.19 -6.86
CA LYS A 318 -17.36 -10.86 -7.70
C LYS A 318 -18.28 -9.85 -7.01
N GLN A 319 -18.55 -10.02 -5.72
CA GLN A 319 -19.29 -9.02 -4.94
C GLN A 319 -18.57 -7.66 -4.92
N CYS A 320 -17.24 -7.66 -4.73
CA CYS A 320 -16.45 -6.42 -4.82
C CYS A 320 -16.60 -5.75 -6.19
N ASP A 321 -16.51 -6.52 -7.28
CA ASP A 321 -16.68 -6.00 -8.63
C ASP A 321 -18.07 -5.41 -8.88
N ASP A 322 -19.13 -6.07 -8.40
CA ASP A 322 -20.49 -5.57 -8.54
C ASP A 322 -20.70 -4.25 -7.75
N GLN A 323 -20.07 -4.13 -6.59
CA GLN A 323 -20.07 -2.88 -5.83
C GLN A 323 -19.24 -1.77 -6.51
N MET A 324 -18.18 -2.12 -7.24
CA MET A 324 -17.50 -1.15 -8.12
C MET A 324 -18.43 -0.65 -9.22
N GLY A 325 -19.21 -1.54 -9.84
CA GLY A 325 -20.22 -1.17 -10.83
C GLY A 325 -21.25 -0.18 -10.28
N ARG A 326 -21.73 -0.44 -9.06
CA ARG A 326 -22.66 0.45 -8.37
C ARG A 326 -22.05 1.83 -8.08
N LEU A 327 -20.81 1.87 -7.59
CA LEU A 327 -20.09 3.11 -7.27
C LEU A 327 -19.76 3.91 -8.52
N PHE A 328 -19.27 3.27 -9.58
CA PHE A 328 -18.92 3.95 -10.84
C PHE A 328 -20.18 4.53 -11.52
N LYS A 329 -21.28 3.76 -11.52
CA LYS A 329 -22.56 4.28 -12.02
C LYS A 329 -23.02 5.52 -11.23
N TYR A 330 -22.87 5.48 -9.91
CA TYR A 330 -23.21 6.61 -9.06
C TYR A 330 -22.35 7.86 -9.41
N LEU A 331 -21.04 7.70 -9.61
CA LEU A 331 -20.15 8.79 -10.03
C LEU A 331 -20.54 9.36 -11.39
N GLU A 332 -20.99 8.52 -12.32
CA GLU A 332 -21.49 8.96 -13.63
C GLU A 332 -22.80 9.74 -13.53
N ASP A 333 -23.77 9.16 -12.82
CA ASP A 333 -25.11 9.76 -12.66
C ASP A 333 -25.04 11.11 -11.92
N SER A 334 -24.09 11.29 -11.02
CA SER A 334 -23.84 12.54 -10.27
C SER A 334 -22.91 13.52 -11.00
N GLY A 335 -22.35 13.15 -12.16
CA GLY A 335 -21.37 13.94 -12.90
C GLY A 335 -19.99 14.06 -12.23
N GLN A 336 -19.73 13.26 -11.19
CA GLN A 336 -18.44 13.26 -10.47
C GLN A 336 -17.35 12.46 -11.19
N MET A 337 -17.73 11.56 -12.13
CA MET A 337 -16.77 10.73 -12.86
C MET A 337 -15.74 11.54 -13.63
N GLU A 338 -16.14 12.68 -14.20
CA GLU A 338 -15.27 13.60 -14.96
C GLU A 338 -14.36 14.46 -14.07
N ASN A 339 -14.62 14.49 -12.76
CA ASN A 339 -13.86 15.27 -11.79
C ASN A 339 -13.11 14.42 -10.77
N THR A 340 -13.08 13.10 -10.94
CA THR A 340 -12.49 12.18 -9.97
C THR A 340 -11.50 11.22 -10.63
N ILE A 341 -10.24 11.27 -10.19
CA ILE A 341 -9.24 10.25 -10.47
C ILE A 341 -9.59 9.03 -9.65
N ILE A 342 -9.59 7.84 -10.27
CA ILE A 342 -9.86 6.58 -9.58
C ILE A 342 -8.62 5.71 -9.63
N VAL A 343 -8.16 5.29 -8.45
CA VAL A 343 -7.05 4.36 -8.28
C VAL A 343 -7.57 3.12 -7.58
N LEU A 344 -7.43 1.96 -8.20
CA LEU A 344 -7.83 0.68 -7.64
C LEU A 344 -6.60 -0.22 -7.48
N THR A 345 -6.40 -0.74 -6.26
CA THR A 345 -5.26 -1.61 -5.91
C THR A 345 -5.60 -2.58 -4.78
N SER A 346 -4.60 -3.32 -4.31
CA SER A 346 -4.64 -4.16 -3.10
C SER A 346 -3.43 -3.89 -2.23
N ASP A 347 -3.51 -4.25 -0.95
CA ASP A 347 -2.37 -4.14 -0.02
C ASP A 347 -1.39 -5.31 -0.11
N HIS A 348 -1.83 -6.50 -0.51
CA HIS A 348 -1.05 -7.70 -0.84
C HIS A 348 -1.95 -8.72 -1.53
N GLY A 349 -1.38 -9.83 -1.98
CA GLY A 349 -2.14 -10.95 -2.53
C GLY A 349 -2.35 -12.10 -1.54
N ASP A 350 -2.53 -13.32 -2.07
CA ASP A 350 -2.74 -14.56 -1.33
C ASP A 350 -2.14 -15.75 -2.10
N TYR A 351 -1.54 -16.70 -1.43
CA TYR A 351 -1.02 -17.90 -2.08
C TYR A 351 -2.11 -18.87 -2.53
N LEU A 352 -3.18 -19.03 -1.76
CA LEU A 352 -4.30 -19.95 -2.08
C LEU A 352 -3.85 -21.38 -2.46
N GLY A 353 -2.70 -21.83 -1.93
CA GLY A 353 -2.13 -23.14 -2.19
C GLY A 353 -1.06 -23.19 -3.29
N ASP A 354 -0.76 -22.08 -3.93
CA ASP A 354 0.41 -21.97 -4.80
C ASP A 354 1.69 -22.10 -3.97
N HIS A 355 2.76 -22.65 -4.54
CA HIS A 355 4.04 -22.91 -3.87
C HIS A 355 3.92 -23.68 -2.55
N TRP A 356 2.89 -24.49 -2.38
CA TRP A 356 2.58 -25.23 -1.14
C TRP A 356 2.33 -24.32 0.07
N LEU A 357 1.93 -23.05 -0.18
CA LEU A 357 1.73 -22.01 0.80
C LEU A 357 0.23 -21.61 0.85
N GLY A 358 -0.17 -20.98 1.91
CA GLY A 358 -1.48 -20.36 2.08
C GLY A 358 -1.34 -18.98 2.70
N GLU A 359 -2.36 -18.14 2.54
CA GLU A 359 -2.31 -16.75 2.96
C GLU A 359 -1.19 -15.97 2.25
N LYS A 360 -0.46 -15.14 2.98
CA LYS A 360 0.59 -14.23 2.52
C LYS A 360 1.93 -14.57 3.19
N ASP A 361 2.76 -13.60 3.44
CA ASP A 361 3.97 -13.64 4.28
C ASP A 361 5.31 -13.76 3.54
N LEU A 362 5.38 -14.28 2.33
CA LEU A 362 6.61 -14.44 1.56
C LEU A 362 6.54 -13.66 0.24
N PHE A 363 7.47 -13.88 -0.71
CA PHE A 363 7.68 -12.93 -1.81
C PHE A 363 7.40 -13.47 -3.22
N HIS A 364 6.74 -14.61 -3.39
CA HIS A 364 6.29 -15.00 -4.73
C HIS A 364 5.26 -13.99 -5.27
N ALA A 365 5.10 -13.96 -6.57
CA ALA A 365 4.22 -12.99 -7.24
C ALA A 365 2.81 -12.97 -6.64
N GLN A 366 2.30 -14.13 -6.22
CA GLN A 366 0.97 -14.28 -5.61
C GLN A 366 0.75 -13.46 -4.34
N SER A 367 1.82 -13.17 -3.59
CA SER A 367 1.76 -12.42 -2.33
C SER A 367 2.09 -10.94 -2.50
N VAL A 368 3.18 -10.61 -3.22
CA VAL A 368 3.71 -9.24 -3.25
C VAL A 368 3.36 -8.44 -4.49
N LYS A 369 2.81 -9.09 -5.51
CA LYS A 369 2.34 -8.43 -6.71
C LYS A 369 0.84 -8.17 -6.59
N VAL A 370 0.43 -6.93 -6.83
CA VAL A 370 -0.97 -6.49 -6.63
C VAL A 370 -1.54 -5.90 -7.91
N PRO A 371 -2.88 -5.95 -8.09
CA PRO A 371 -3.50 -5.22 -9.17
C PRO A 371 -3.30 -3.71 -8.98
N LEU A 372 -3.13 -2.99 -10.06
CA LEU A 372 -3.15 -1.54 -10.07
C LEU A 372 -3.79 -1.05 -11.36
N VAL A 373 -4.90 -0.31 -11.21
CA VAL A 373 -5.60 0.36 -12.29
C VAL A 373 -5.74 1.83 -11.92
N VAL A 374 -5.36 2.72 -12.83
CA VAL A 374 -5.47 4.18 -12.63
C VAL A 374 -6.28 4.78 -13.77
N TYR A 375 -7.40 5.38 -13.43
CA TYR A 375 -8.22 6.19 -14.32
C TYR A 375 -8.00 7.68 -14.00
N ASP A 376 -7.56 8.42 -14.99
CA ASP A 376 -7.51 9.89 -14.96
C ASP A 376 -8.51 10.43 -15.99
N PRO A 377 -9.53 11.21 -15.59
CA PRO A 377 -10.50 11.76 -16.52
C PRO A 377 -9.96 12.89 -17.41
N SER A 378 -8.74 13.38 -17.16
CA SER A 378 -8.14 14.45 -17.95
C SER A 378 -7.79 14.01 -19.37
N SER A 379 -7.81 14.93 -20.33
CA SER A 379 -7.38 14.67 -21.71
C SER A 379 -5.88 14.34 -21.84
N GLU A 380 -5.08 14.62 -20.82
CA GLU A 380 -3.66 14.26 -20.77
C GLU A 380 -3.45 12.73 -20.78
N ALA A 381 -4.43 11.99 -20.27
CA ALA A 381 -4.41 10.52 -20.23
C ALA A 381 -5.02 9.84 -21.49
N ASP A 382 -5.59 10.57 -22.44
CA ASP A 382 -6.34 9.99 -23.55
C ASP A 382 -5.49 9.02 -24.40
N ALA A 383 -4.20 9.31 -24.57
CA ALA A 383 -3.30 8.47 -25.38
C ALA A 383 -2.99 7.09 -24.74
N THR A 384 -3.25 6.93 -23.46
CA THR A 384 -2.92 5.70 -22.70
C THR A 384 -4.15 4.95 -22.19
N ARG A 385 -5.36 5.43 -22.46
CA ARG A 385 -6.60 4.74 -22.07
C ARG A 385 -6.65 3.33 -22.64
N GLY A 386 -7.02 2.37 -21.78
CA GLY A 386 -7.12 0.95 -22.13
C GLY A 386 -5.78 0.26 -22.35
N THR A 387 -4.65 0.91 -22.04
CA THR A 387 -3.33 0.29 -22.18
C THR A 387 -2.90 -0.48 -20.96
N VAL A 388 -1.95 -1.41 -21.15
CA VAL A 388 -1.28 -2.14 -20.09
C VAL A 388 0.18 -1.71 -20.04
N SER A 389 0.59 -1.13 -18.92
CA SER A 389 1.98 -0.79 -18.65
C SER A 389 2.69 -1.97 -17.98
N ASN A 390 3.84 -2.37 -18.52
CA ASN A 390 4.73 -3.37 -17.93
C ASN A 390 5.91 -2.73 -17.15
N ALA A 391 5.78 -1.46 -16.81
CA ALA A 391 6.75 -0.77 -15.97
C ALA A 391 6.80 -1.41 -14.58
N LEU A 392 7.99 -1.44 -14.00
CA LEU A 392 8.17 -1.80 -12.59
C LEU A 392 7.72 -0.61 -11.73
N VAL A 393 6.64 -0.81 -10.98
CA VAL A 393 6.09 0.20 -10.07
C VAL A 393 5.89 -0.39 -8.68
N GLU A 394 5.87 0.47 -7.69
CA GLU A 394 5.74 0.11 -6.27
C GLU A 394 4.53 0.83 -5.65
N ALA A 395 3.92 0.24 -4.62
CA ALA A 395 2.77 0.85 -3.95
C ALA A 395 3.09 2.23 -3.34
N ILE A 396 4.33 2.48 -2.95
CA ILE A 396 4.80 3.80 -2.48
C ILE A 396 4.73 4.90 -3.55
N ASP A 397 4.64 4.52 -4.84
CA ASP A 397 4.50 5.45 -5.96
C ASP A 397 3.15 6.16 -5.96
N LEU A 398 2.14 5.54 -5.34
CA LEU A 398 0.80 6.11 -5.23
C LEU A 398 0.82 7.40 -4.43
N THR A 399 1.44 7.40 -3.25
CA THR A 399 1.56 8.63 -2.43
C THR A 399 2.36 9.70 -3.15
N ALA A 400 3.48 9.36 -3.82
CA ALA A 400 4.23 10.32 -4.63
C ALA A 400 3.36 10.92 -5.75
N SER A 401 2.54 10.10 -6.42
CA SER A 401 1.62 10.54 -7.48
C SER A 401 0.51 11.44 -6.94
N PHE A 402 -0.12 11.08 -5.82
CA PHE A 402 -1.19 11.88 -5.22
C PHE A 402 -0.68 13.24 -4.75
N VAL A 403 0.52 13.26 -4.15
CA VAL A 403 1.15 14.51 -3.70
C VAL A 403 1.52 15.39 -4.88
N GLU A 404 2.09 14.84 -5.96
CA GLU A 404 2.36 15.61 -7.18
C GLU A 404 1.07 16.18 -7.79
N HIS A 405 -0.02 15.40 -7.85
CA HIS A 405 -1.31 15.88 -8.34
C HIS A 405 -1.82 17.08 -7.53
N ALA A 406 -1.69 17.05 -6.21
CA ALA A 406 -2.20 18.09 -5.32
C ALA A 406 -1.28 19.32 -5.21
N SER A 407 0.06 19.15 -5.28
CA SER A 407 1.04 20.21 -5.01
C SER A 407 1.87 20.64 -6.23
N GLY A 408 1.87 19.83 -7.31
CA GLY A 408 2.67 20.06 -8.50
C GLY A 408 4.11 19.56 -8.41
N GLU A 409 4.55 19.05 -7.25
CA GLU A 409 5.89 18.50 -7.05
C GLU A 409 5.90 17.34 -6.06
N VAL A 410 6.88 16.45 -6.17
CA VAL A 410 7.14 15.37 -5.21
C VAL A 410 8.24 15.82 -4.26
N PRO A 411 8.02 15.84 -2.93
CA PRO A 411 9.09 16.09 -1.96
C PRO A 411 10.02 14.87 -1.85
N ASP A 412 10.93 14.72 -2.82
CA ASP A 412 11.80 13.57 -3.03
C ASP A 412 12.84 13.34 -1.91
N HIS A 413 13.06 14.35 -1.05
CA HIS A 413 13.86 14.21 0.17
C HIS A 413 13.11 13.44 1.30
N ILE A 414 11.80 13.26 1.18
CA ILE A 414 10.95 12.54 2.14
C ILE A 414 10.39 11.28 1.50
N LEU A 415 9.69 11.42 0.35
CA LEU A 415 9.04 10.32 -0.35
C LEU A 415 10.08 9.50 -1.14
N GLU A 416 9.99 8.18 -1.02
CA GLU A 416 10.86 7.23 -1.72
C GLU A 416 10.19 6.66 -2.98
N GLY A 417 8.87 6.85 -3.11
CA GLY A 417 8.10 6.54 -4.31
C GLY A 417 8.36 7.51 -5.45
N LYS A 418 7.98 7.12 -6.66
CA LYS A 418 8.09 7.90 -7.89
C LYS A 418 6.71 8.14 -8.49
N SER A 419 6.48 9.32 -9.03
CA SER A 419 5.20 9.64 -9.67
C SER A 419 4.90 8.73 -10.86
N LEU A 420 3.65 8.30 -10.96
CA LEU A 420 3.12 7.49 -12.07
C LEU A 420 2.57 8.36 -13.21
N TRP A 421 2.35 9.65 -12.99
CA TRP A 421 1.76 10.55 -14.01
C TRP A 421 2.50 10.56 -15.34
N PRO A 422 3.86 10.53 -15.39
CA PRO A 422 4.55 10.45 -16.66
C PRO A 422 4.18 9.23 -17.50
N ILE A 423 3.91 8.08 -16.86
CA ILE A 423 3.47 6.85 -17.54
C ILE A 423 2.00 7.00 -17.96
N ILE A 424 1.14 7.44 -17.04
CA ILE A 424 -0.31 7.62 -17.26
C ILE A 424 -0.57 8.60 -18.40
N HIS A 425 0.24 9.66 -18.52
CA HIS A 425 0.13 10.67 -19.57
C HIS A 425 0.98 10.36 -20.81
N GLY A 426 1.55 9.16 -20.93
CA GLY A 426 2.33 8.76 -22.10
C GLY A 426 3.60 9.59 -22.36
N LYS A 427 4.14 10.25 -21.32
CA LYS A 427 5.30 11.15 -21.43
C LYS A 427 6.65 10.45 -21.25
N VAL A 428 6.66 9.20 -20.75
CA VAL A 428 7.87 8.42 -20.45
C VAL A 428 7.82 7.08 -21.14
N VAL A 429 8.85 6.82 -21.93
CA VAL A 429 9.11 5.53 -22.57
C VAL A 429 10.01 4.63 -21.72
N GLU A 430 10.80 5.24 -20.82
CA GLU A 430 11.75 4.53 -19.98
C GLU A 430 11.14 4.08 -18.65
N GLN A 431 11.74 3.03 -18.05
CA GLN A 431 11.33 2.50 -16.77
C GLN A 431 11.58 3.52 -15.65
N PRO A 432 10.63 3.76 -14.74
CA PRO A 432 10.83 4.66 -13.60
C PRO A 432 11.93 4.16 -12.65
N ARG A 433 12.15 2.83 -12.61
CA ARG A 433 13.17 2.17 -11.79
C ARG A 433 13.71 0.91 -12.46
N GLU A 434 14.93 0.53 -12.10
CA GLU A 434 15.56 -0.69 -12.57
C GLU A 434 15.10 -1.94 -11.82
N PHE A 435 14.73 -1.80 -10.55
CA PHE A 435 14.28 -2.88 -9.68
C PHE A 435 13.29 -2.38 -8.62
N VAL A 436 12.54 -3.30 -8.05
CA VAL A 436 11.60 -3.12 -6.93
C VAL A 436 12.11 -3.85 -5.69
N VAL A 437 11.67 -3.40 -4.50
CA VAL A 437 12.08 -4.00 -3.22
C VAL A 437 10.88 -4.24 -2.32
N SER A 438 10.87 -5.40 -1.66
CA SER A 438 9.94 -5.72 -0.58
C SER A 438 10.71 -6.21 0.64
N GLU A 439 10.17 -5.95 1.82
CA GLU A 439 10.75 -6.29 3.12
C GLU A 439 9.74 -7.10 3.94
N TYR A 440 10.23 -8.06 4.70
CA TYR A 440 9.37 -8.84 5.58
C TYR A 440 10.07 -9.14 6.90
N ASP A 441 9.44 -8.77 8.00
CA ASP A 441 9.86 -9.10 9.37
C ASP A 441 8.95 -10.22 9.90
N TYR A 442 9.50 -11.44 10.02
CA TYR A 442 8.76 -12.59 10.55
C TYR A 442 9.11 -12.91 12.01
N SER A 443 9.70 -11.97 12.73
CA SER A 443 10.15 -12.15 14.11
C SER A 443 9.04 -12.53 15.10
N GLN A 444 7.80 -12.16 14.79
CA GLN A 444 6.61 -12.51 15.60
C GLN A 444 6.00 -13.87 15.22
N GLN A 445 6.46 -14.49 14.15
CA GLN A 445 5.95 -15.76 13.67
C GLN A 445 6.59 -16.94 14.40
N GLN A 446 5.83 -18.05 14.53
CA GLN A 446 6.33 -19.28 15.11
C GLN A 446 7.55 -19.83 14.33
N MET A 447 7.61 -19.57 13.04
CA MET A 447 8.70 -19.99 12.16
C MET A 447 10.07 -19.43 12.59
N ALA A 448 10.11 -18.20 13.11
CA ALA A 448 11.36 -17.65 13.65
C ALA A 448 11.92 -18.50 14.81
N LYS A 449 11.05 -18.97 15.69
CA LYS A 449 11.42 -19.88 16.79
C LYS A 449 11.85 -21.26 16.27
N THR A 450 11.12 -21.82 15.31
CA THR A 450 11.42 -23.11 14.70
C THR A 450 12.79 -23.09 14.02
N LEU A 451 13.14 -21.99 13.35
CA LEU A 451 14.43 -21.78 12.70
C LEU A 451 15.56 -21.42 13.68
N GLY A 452 15.25 -21.08 14.93
CA GLY A 452 16.23 -20.66 15.92
C GLY A 452 16.91 -19.32 15.62
N VAL A 453 16.29 -18.47 14.81
CA VAL A 453 16.83 -17.15 14.47
C VAL A 453 16.49 -16.12 15.55
N SER A 454 17.37 -15.13 15.72
CA SER A 454 17.10 -14.02 16.63
C SER A 454 16.01 -13.11 16.06
N ILE A 455 15.35 -12.29 16.92
CA ILE A 455 14.39 -11.28 16.48
C ILE A 455 14.98 -10.34 15.42
N ARG A 456 16.27 -10.03 15.51
CA ARG A 456 16.94 -9.14 14.55
C ARG A 456 17.23 -9.79 13.21
N ASP A 457 17.39 -11.12 13.21
CA ASP A 457 17.73 -11.91 12.02
C ASP A 457 16.49 -12.53 11.35
N ALA A 458 15.31 -12.41 11.96
CA ALA A 458 14.05 -12.88 11.39
C ALA A 458 13.51 -11.91 10.33
N ARG A 459 14.32 -11.59 9.32
CA ARG A 459 13.99 -10.65 8.25
C ARG A 459 14.35 -11.19 6.88
N LEU A 460 13.51 -10.86 5.93
CA LEU A 460 13.69 -11.17 4.51
C LEU A 460 13.65 -9.89 3.69
N PHE A 461 14.39 -9.89 2.59
CA PHE A 461 14.40 -8.82 1.60
C PHE A 461 14.27 -9.43 0.21
N MET A 462 13.42 -8.85 -0.62
CA MET A 462 13.28 -9.18 -2.02
C MET A 462 13.77 -8.01 -2.87
N VAL A 463 14.54 -8.32 -3.91
CA VAL A 463 14.87 -7.41 -5.01
C VAL A 463 14.44 -8.08 -6.31
N ALA A 464 13.63 -7.41 -7.12
CA ALA A 464 13.24 -7.96 -8.42
C ALA A 464 13.40 -6.91 -9.52
N ASP A 465 13.95 -7.34 -10.66
CA ASP A 465 13.93 -6.61 -11.92
C ASP A 465 12.97 -7.30 -12.91
N LYS A 466 13.05 -6.98 -14.19
CA LYS A 466 12.21 -7.62 -15.22
C LYS A 466 12.50 -9.11 -15.44
N ARG A 467 13.71 -9.56 -15.10
CA ARG A 467 14.15 -10.92 -15.34
C ARG A 467 14.43 -11.69 -14.06
N TRP A 468 15.08 -11.06 -13.08
CA TRP A 468 15.56 -11.74 -11.89
C TRP A 468 14.79 -11.32 -10.66
N LYS A 469 14.35 -12.31 -9.87
CA LYS A 469 13.86 -12.09 -8.52
C LYS A 469 14.81 -12.77 -7.53
N PHE A 470 15.34 -11.98 -6.64
CA PHE A 470 16.29 -12.37 -5.62
C PHE A 470 15.70 -12.16 -4.24
N MET A 471 15.93 -13.11 -3.34
CA MET A 471 15.47 -13.03 -1.96
C MET A 471 16.65 -13.32 -1.03
N HIS A 472 16.90 -12.38 -0.11
CA HIS A 472 17.88 -12.52 0.96
C HIS A 472 17.18 -12.78 2.28
N ALA A 473 17.65 -13.77 3.03
CA ALA A 473 17.22 -14.03 4.40
C ALA A 473 18.38 -13.76 5.35
N GLU A 474 18.13 -12.90 6.35
CA GLU A 474 19.09 -12.74 7.45
C GLU A 474 19.21 -14.03 8.27
N GLY A 475 20.21 -14.13 9.14
CA GLY A 475 20.45 -15.32 9.95
C GLY A 475 21.36 -16.37 9.31
N GLY A 476 22.05 -16.02 8.22
CA GLY A 476 23.07 -16.87 7.59
C GLY A 476 22.51 -17.91 6.61
N PHE A 477 21.27 -17.74 6.16
CA PHE A 477 20.68 -18.59 5.12
C PHE A 477 21.25 -18.27 3.74
N ARG A 478 21.23 -19.27 2.84
CA ARG A 478 21.54 -19.04 1.43
C ARG A 478 20.49 -18.11 0.81
N PRO A 479 20.82 -17.39 -0.28
CA PRO A 479 19.79 -16.65 -1.02
C PRO A 479 18.90 -17.61 -1.82
N MET A 480 17.74 -17.07 -2.28
CA MET A 480 16.95 -17.64 -3.37
C MET A 480 17.07 -16.75 -4.61
N LEU A 481 16.97 -17.35 -5.79
CA LEU A 481 17.01 -16.64 -7.07
C LEU A 481 16.08 -17.31 -8.08
N PHE A 482 15.26 -16.52 -8.78
CA PHE A 482 14.37 -17.00 -9.84
C PHE A 482 14.63 -16.23 -11.14
N ASP A 483 14.61 -16.94 -12.28
CA ASP A 483 14.67 -16.35 -13.63
C ASP A 483 13.24 -16.18 -14.18
N LEU A 484 12.62 -15.02 -13.96
CA LEU A 484 11.23 -14.73 -14.34
C LEU A 484 10.97 -14.78 -15.86
N GLU A 485 12.01 -14.71 -16.67
CA GLU A 485 11.89 -14.85 -18.14
C GLU A 485 11.69 -16.31 -18.54
N ASN A 486 12.41 -17.25 -17.91
CA ASN A 486 12.37 -18.66 -18.23
C ASN A 486 11.51 -19.47 -17.24
N ASP A 487 11.25 -18.94 -16.07
CA ASP A 487 10.42 -19.51 -15.01
C ASP A 487 9.51 -18.42 -14.41
N PRO A 488 8.51 -17.95 -15.17
CA PRO A 488 7.61 -16.87 -14.70
C PRO A 488 6.76 -17.28 -13.51
N ASN A 489 6.68 -18.56 -13.21
CA ASN A 489 5.95 -19.12 -12.07
C ASN A 489 6.85 -19.36 -10.83
N GLU A 490 8.14 -19.02 -10.88
CA GLU A 490 9.05 -19.09 -9.73
C GLU A 490 9.15 -20.50 -9.09
N LEU A 491 9.13 -21.55 -9.90
CA LEU A 491 9.15 -22.95 -9.45
C LEU A 491 10.57 -23.52 -9.22
N ASN A 492 11.61 -22.84 -9.74
CA ASN A 492 12.98 -23.34 -9.73
C ASN A 492 13.91 -22.34 -9.02
N ASP A 493 14.22 -22.59 -7.76
CA ASP A 493 15.20 -21.80 -7.01
C ASP A 493 16.63 -22.06 -7.51
N LEU A 494 17.25 -21.04 -8.06
CA LEU A 494 18.62 -21.03 -8.57
C LEU A 494 19.65 -20.53 -7.54
N GLY A 495 19.21 -20.11 -6.35
CA GLY A 495 20.05 -19.45 -5.33
C GLY A 495 21.18 -20.29 -4.78
N GLY A 496 21.08 -21.64 -4.89
CA GLY A 496 22.15 -22.58 -4.55
C GLY A 496 23.09 -22.95 -5.72
N ARG A 497 22.87 -22.42 -6.94
CA ARG A 497 23.58 -22.82 -8.15
C ARG A 497 24.82 -21.97 -8.37
N SER A 498 26.01 -22.60 -8.39
CA SER A 498 27.29 -21.90 -8.69
C SER A 498 27.33 -21.22 -10.06
N THR A 499 26.52 -21.69 -11.02
CA THR A 499 26.40 -21.10 -12.37
C THR A 499 25.71 -19.74 -12.38
N HIS A 500 25.08 -19.32 -11.28
CA HIS A 500 24.36 -18.04 -11.17
C HIS A 500 25.00 -17.09 -10.12
N GLN A 501 26.25 -17.39 -9.69
CA GLN A 501 26.90 -16.60 -8.65
C GLN A 501 27.07 -15.13 -9.03
N ASP A 502 27.39 -14.84 -10.30
CA ASP A 502 27.54 -13.46 -10.80
C ASP A 502 26.21 -12.68 -10.71
N ILE A 503 25.08 -13.36 -10.98
CA ILE A 503 23.75 -12.75 -10.86
C ILE A 503 23.41 -12.49 -9.39
N ILE A 504 23.68 -13.47 -8.51
CA ILE A 504 23.47 -13.32 -7.07
C ILE A 504 24.26 -12.12 -6.54
N GLU A 505 25.54 -11.97 -6.94
CA GLU A 505 26.37 -10.86 -6.54
C GLU A 505 25.81 -9.51 -7.05
N MET A 506 25.38 -9.43 -8.30
CA MET A 506 24.71 -8.25 -8.85
C MET A 506 23.46 -7.88 -8.04
N MET A 507 22.65 -8.85 -7.65
CA MET A 507 21.43 -8.59 -6.88
C MET A 507 21.76 -8.17 -5.44
N TYR A 508 22.80 -8.68 -4.82
CA TYR A 508 23.33 -8.17 -3.56
C TYR A 508 23.82 -6.72 -3.67
N GLN A 509 24.47 -6.36 -4.78
CA GLN A 509 24.88 -4.96 -5.01
C GLN A 509 23.67 -4.02 -5.08
N ARG A 510 22.57 -4.44 -5.75
CA ARG A 510 21.31 -3.68 -5.79
C ARG A 510 20.68 -3.55 -4.39
N LEU A 511 20.63 -4.63 -3.63
CA LEU A 511 20.14 -4.59 -2.24
C LEU A 511 21.00 -3.66 -1.37
N ALA A 512 22.33 -3.71 -1.50
CA ALA A 512 23.23 -2.82 -0.79
C ALA A 512 23.11 -1.35 -1.25
N GLN A 513 22.87 -1.10 -2.53
CA GLN A 513 22.57 0.24 -3.06
C GLN A 513 21.26 0.79 -2.45
N TRP A 514 20.21 -0.01 -2.48
CA TRP A 514 18.93 0.35 -1.88
C TRP A 514 19.08 0.58 -0.36
N GLY A 515 19.80 -0.28 0.36
CA GLY A 515 20.04 -0.12 1.80
C GLY A 515 20.72 1.19 2.18
N ARG A 516 21.62 1.72 1.34
CA ARG A 516 22.32 2.99 1.59
C ARG A 516 21.42 4.24 1.49
N ARG A 517 20.22 4.14 0.85
CA ARG A 517 19.24 5.24 0.81
C ARG A 517 18.81 5.71 2.21
N MET A 518 18.93 4.82 3.23
CA MET A 518 18.56 5.13 4.62
C MET A 518 19.39 6.29 5.23
N ALA A 519 20.49 6.70 4.58
CA ALA A 519 21.25 7.88 4.95
C ALA A 519 20.64 9.20 4.42
N GLN A 520 19.48 9.15 3.78
CA GLN A 520 18.78 10.30 3.23
C GLN A 520 18.44 11.35 4.31
N ARG A 521 18.59 12.60 3.95
CA ARG A 521 18.17 13.74 4.78
C ARG A 521 16.68 14.00 4.54
N THR A 522 15.86 13.83 5.58
CA THR A 522 14.41 13.99 5.47
C THR A 522 13.87 15.33 5.98
N THR A 523 14.75 16.17 6.56
CA THR A 523 14.35 17.46 7.15
C THR A 523 14.72 18.68 6.29
N ILE A 524 15.45 18.47 5.21
CA ILE A 524 15.94 19.55 4.35
C ILE A 524 16.09 19.08 2.89
N GLU A 525 15.58 19.87 1.96
CA GLU A 525 15.68 19.64 0.52
C GLU A 525 17.06 19.99 -0.01
N ASP A 526 17.51 19.33 -1.09
CA ASP A 526 18.78 19.61 -1.73
C ASP A 526 18.88 21.05 -2.26
N LYS A 527 17.79 21.61 -2.78
CA LYS A 527 17.74 23.03 -3.20
C LYS A 527 17.96 24.01 -2.04
N SER A 528 17.57 23.64 -0.81
CA SER A 528 17.82 24.45 0.38
C SER A 528 19.29 24.36 0.80
N ILE A 529 19.92 23.19 0.67
CA ILE A 529 21.35 23.02 0.91
C ILE A 529 22.15 23.82 -0.14
N GLN A 530 21.74 23.78 -1.40
CA GLN A 530 22.36 24.57 -2.46
C GLN A 530 22.34 26.07 -2.13
N LYS A 531 21.19 26.59 -1.67
CA LYS A 531 21.08 28.00 -1.23
C LYS A 531 21.99 28.31 -0.02
N MET A 532 22.08 27.40 0.97
CA MET A 532 22.98 27.56 2.09
C MET A 532 24.45 27.62 1.64
N PHE A 533 24.82 26.74 0.71
CA PHE A 533 26.15 26.74 0.13
C PHE A 533 26.48 28.06 -0.58
N GLU A 534 25.52 28.61 -1.33
CA GLU A 534 25.70 29.91 -2.02
C GLU A 534 25.78 31.08 -1.02
N MET A 535 25.13 30.99 0.13
CA MET A 535 25.17 32.01 1.19
C MET A 535 26.42 31.91 2.07
N ASP A 536 26.92 30.70 2.33
CA ASP A 536 28.06 30.46 3.21
C ASP A 536 29.39 30.99 2.66
N SER A 537 29.47 31.33 1.37
CA SER A 537 30.63 32.00 0.82
C SER A 537 30.80 33.43 1.37
N ASP A 538 29.71 34.05 1.85
CA ASP A 538 29.68 35.45 2.24
C ASP A 538 29.23 35.71 3.70
N VAL A 539 28.63 34.73 4.40
CA VAL A 539 28.08 34.90 5.76
C VAL A 539 28.30 33.63 6.59
N GLY A 540 28.85 33.73 7.79
CA GLY A 540 29.06 32.60 8.68
C GLY A 540 30.31 32.71 9.53
N ILE A 541 30.72 31.60 10.14
CA ILE A 541 32.01 31.56 10.87
C ILE A 541 33.13 31.35 9.86
N MET A 542 33.92 32.40 9.61
CA MET A 542 35.05 32.36 8.66
C MET A 542 36.27 31.73 9.33
N LEU A 543 36.13 30.48 9.71
CA LEU A 543 37.22 29.71 10.31
C LEU A 543 38.20 29.30 9.19
N GLY A 544 39.47 29.56 9.40
CA GLY A 544 40.53 29.22 8.42
C GLY A 544 40.91 30.36 7.44
N VAL A 545 40.21 31.47 7.46
CA VAL A 545 40.61 32.67 6.73
C VAL A 545 41.75 33.35 7.49
N TYR A 546 42.85 33.61 6.81
CA TYR A 546 44.05 34.28 7.35
C TYR A 546 44.31 35.62 6.68
N ASP A 547 44.25 35.67 5.36
CA ASP A 547 44.52 36.87 4.58
C ASP A 547 43.23 37.56 4.12
N ASP A 548 43.23 38.89 4.12
CA ASP A 548 42.06 39.68 3.67
C ASP A 548 41.69 39.40 2.19
N ALA A 549 42.63 38.91 1.41
CA ALA A 549 42.41 38.58 -0.01
C ALA A 549 41.59 37.28 -0.20
N ASP A 550 41.43 36.47 0.86
CA ASP A 550 40.69 35.20 0.81
C ASP A 550 39.17 35.38 1.00
N VAL A 551 38.73 36.62 1.24
CA VAL A 551 37.32 36.96 1.44
C VAL A 551 36.85 38.07 0.52
N SER A 552 35.55 38.04 0.18
CA SER A 552 34.94 39.15 -0.56
C SER A 552 34.88 40.42 0.32
N ASP A 553 34.87 41.59 -0.34
CA ASP A 553 34.74 42.88 0.37
C ASP A 553 33.47 42.95 1.20
N LEU A 554 32.38 42.28 0.77
CA LEU A 554 31.12 42.21 1.46
C LEU A 554 31.25 41.40 2.76
N ALA A 555 31.84 40.21 2.71
CA ALA A 555 32.11 39.35 3.84
C ALA A 555 33.10 40.03 4.81
N ALA A 556 34.18 40.61 4.31
CA ALA A 556 35.13 41.38 5.11
C ALA A 556 34.46 42.55 5.85
N GLY A 557 33.46 43.21 5.23
CA GLY A 557 32.66 44.28 5.85
C GLY A 557 31.84 43.82 7.05
N PHE A 558 31.31 42.60 6.99
CA PHE A 558 30.53 42.01 8.09
C PHE A 558 31.38 41.71 9.33
N TYR A 559 32.63 41.25 9.14
CA TYR A 559 33.47 40.75 10.24
C TYR A 559 34.47 41.77 10.78
N ARG A 560 34.80 42.79 10.02
CA ARG A 560 35.72 43.84 10.47
C ARG A 560 35.16 44.74 11.56
N GLY A 561 33.85 44.71 11.82
CA GLY A 561 33.18 45.54 12.81
C GLY A 561 33.53 47.04 12.67
N THR A 562 32.66 47.91 13.10
CA THR A 562 33.03 49.32 13.33
C THR A 562 33.69 49.44 14.66
N ALA A 563 34.94 49.89 14.71
CA ALA A 563 35.68 50.23 15.94
C ALA A 563 35.01 51.42 16.64
N LYS A 564 33.75 51.25 17.08
CA LYS A 564 33.10 52.22 17.97
C LYS A 564 33.39 51.81 19.44
N GLY A 565 34.48 52.31 19.95
CA GLY A 565 34.82 52.20 21.35
C GLY A 565 35.82 51.07 21.67
N ARG A 566 37.08 51.45 21.92
CA ARG A 566 38.04 50.56 22.58
C ARG A 566 37.61 50.48 24.04
N TYR A 567 37.15 49.28 24.48
CA TYR A 567 36.89 48.97 25.91
C TYR A 567 38.17 48.71 26.74
N LEU A 568 39.35 48.79 26.11
CA LEU A 568 40.64 48.70 26.81
C LEU A 568 41.22 50.09 26.95
N LYS A 569 41.20 50.61 28.17
CA LYS A 569 42.15 51.66 28.64
C LYS A 569 43.37 50.98 29.19
#